data_31094ff6a6e506c3d74289381070885c
#
_entry.id   31094ff6a6e506c3d74289381070885c
#
_cell.length_a   1.000
_cell.length_b   1.000
_cell.length_c   1.000
_cell.angle_alpha   90.00
_cell.angle_beta   90.00
_cell.angle_gamma   90.00
#
_symmetry.space_group_name_H-M   'P 1'
#
loop_
_entity.id
_entity.type
_entity.pdbx_description
1 polymer ?
#
loop_
_entity_poly.entity_id
_entity_poly.type
_entity_poly.pdbx_seq_one_letter_code
_entity_poly.pdbx_strand_id
1 'polypeptide(L)'
;MKIKFSAFIFVITLFFSFQSKALDVISDIPSHPTEALIIMHGLGGNGKKMSSLGRHFSKELPNMAIYYPTAPDKFVHRGYQWFEIPTLGNKMKEEEIYQIMMTTAIKNLKELHLLIEDIHTTQNIPYENIHISGFSQGGFMAILASLTNHQKIGKVISFSGVPVKFTKDFTKSSIKSSPKILIIEGTSDNIIPKESYKITSKTLSFLNIPYSLKIIPDMPHTISQEAINSAISFLKTNP
;
A
#
# COMPACT_ATOMS: atom_id res chain seq x y z
N MET A 1 18.83 -67.45 18.17
CA MET A 1 18.38 -66.17 18.71
C MET A 1 18.65 -65.07 17.65
N LYS A 2 17.60 -64.67 16.90
CA LYS A 2 17.73 -63.68 15.81
C LYS A 2 17.35 -62.30 16.35
N ILE A 3 18.31 -61.42 16.45
CA ILE A 3 18.13 -60.04 16.87
C ILE A 3 17.64 -59.23 15.66
N LYS A 4 16.39 -58.69 15.73
CA LYS A 4 15.86 -57.76 14.74
C LYS A 4 16.33 -56.33 15.09
N PHE A 5 17.16 -55.75 14.25
CA PHE A 5 17.44 -54.31 14.29
C PHE A 5 16.29 -53.55 13.64
N SER A 6 15.57 -52.77 14.43
CA SER A 6 14.58 -51.81 13.94
C SER A 6 15.27 -50.48 13.66
N ALA A 7 15.37 -50.11 12.39
CA ALA A 7 15.92 -48.82 12.02
C ALA A 7 14.87 -47.72 12.26
N PHE A 8 15.13 -46.87 13.25
CA PHE A 8 14.35 -45.65 13.48
C PHE A 8 14.83 -44.58 12.47
N ILE A 9 13.99 -44.27 11.48
CA ILE A 9 14.24 -43.17 10.55
C ILE A 9 13.80 -41.88 11.27
N PHE A 10 14.78 -41.08 11.70
CA PHE A 10 14.57 -39.73 12.21
C PHE A 10 14.34 -38.81 11.02
N VAL A 11 13.07 -38.40 10.76
CA VAL A 11 12.77 -37.36 9.77
C VAL A 11 13.02 -36.01 10.44
N ILE A 12 14.16 -35.40 10.13
CA ILE A 12 14.47 -34.02 10.54
C ILE A 12 13.69 -33.10 9.59
N THR A 13 12.55 -32.60 10.04
CA THR A 13 11.82 -31.53 9.35
C THR A 13 12.57 -30.23 9.60
N LEU A 14 13.36 -29.81 8.64
CA LEU A 14 13.97 -28.47 8.64
C LEU A 14 12.86 -27.44 8.42
N PHE A 15 12.38 -26.82 9.50
CA PHE A 15 11.59 -25.60 9.43
C PHE A 15 12.53 -24.46 8.99
N PHE A 16 12.51 -24.14 7.69
CA PHE A 16 13.02 -22.85 7.24
C PHE A 16 12.08 -21.76 7.73
N SER A 17 12.39 -21.20 8.89
CA SER A 17 11.78 -19.96 9.34
C SER A 17 12.24 -18.85 8.39
N PHE A 18 11.42 -18.52 7.38
CA PHE A 18 11.56 -17.26 6.67
C PHE A 18 11.23 -16.14 7.67
N GLN A 19 12.26 -15.60 8.30
CA GLN A 19 12.13 -14.44 9.17
C GLN A 19 11.77 -13.25 8.27
N SER A 20 10.47 -12.93 8.16
CA SER A 20 9.97 -11.71 7.55
C SER A 20 10.62 -10.54 8.29
N LYS A 21 11.31 -9.67 7.56
CA LYS A 21 11.91 -8.48 8.15
C LYS A 21 10.81 -7.46 8.36
N ALA A 22 10.39 -7.28 9.63
CA ALA A 22 9.38 -6.27 9.96
C ALA A 22 9.72 -4.92 9.32
N LEU A 23 8.70 -4.20 8.83
CA LEU A 23 8.87 -2.84 8.30
C LEU A 23 9.43 -1.92 9.39
N ASP A 24 10.31 -1.00 9.00
CA ASP A 24 10.66 0.14 9.83
C ASP A 24 9.49 1.14 9.81
N VAL A 25 8.81 1.29 10.95
CA VAL A 25 7.58 2.07 11.07
C VAL A 25 7.74 3.16 12.12
N ILE A 26 7.51 4.41 11.72
CA ILE A 26 7.33 5.53 12.64
C ILE A 26 5.82 5.73 12.84
N SER A 27 5.38 6.14 14.03
CA SER A 27 3.95 6.33 14.30
C SER A 27 3.70 7.52 15.21
N ASP A 28 2.54 8.15 15.03
CA ASP A 28 1.95 9.14 15.90
C ASP A 28 0.64 8.55 16.44
N ILE A 29 0.64 8.13 17.72
CA ILE A 29 -0.48 7.41 18.34
C ILE A 29 -1.07 8.28 19.46
N PRO A 30 -2.34 8.72 19.37
CA PRO A 30 -3.02 9.42 20.45
C PRO A 30 -3.33 8.45 21.61
N SER A 31 -3.67 9.01 22.78
CA SER A 31 -3.94 8.21 23.98
C SER A 31 -5.08 7.19 23.84
N HIS A 32 -6.07 7.49 23.01
CA HIS A 32 -7.24 6.64 22.78
C HIS A 32 -7.59 6.59 21.29
N PRO A 33 -6.81 5.88 20.48
CA PRO A 33 -7.08 5.79 19.03
C PRO A 33 -8.34 4.96 18.77
N THR A 34 -9.22 5.44 17.91
CA THR A 34 -10.42 4.73 17.45
C THR A 34 -10.32 4.36 15.97
N GLU A 35 -9.38 4.99 15.26
CA GLU A 35 -9.11 4.76 13.85
C GLU A 35 -7.60 4.78 13.62
N ALA A 36 -7.15 4.18 12.52
CA ALA A 36 -5.75 4.24 12.10
C ALA A 36 -5.63 4.63 10.63
N LEU A 37 -4.54 5.32 10.28
CA LEU A 37 -4.17 5.65 8.91
C LEU A 37 -2.71 5.25 8.64
N ILE A 38 -2.49 4.38 7.68
CA ILE A 38 -1.16 4.04 7.17
C ILE A 38 -0.86 4.98 6.01
N ILE A 39 0.30 5.70 6.05
CA ILE A 39 0.70 6.63 4.99
C ILE A 39 2.00 6.17 4.36
N MET A 40 1.94 5.68 3.12
CA MET A 40 3.08 5.13 2.38
C MET A 40 3.75 6.18 1.49
N HIS A 41 5.08 6.22 1.51
CA HIS A 41 5.89 7.14 0.72
C HIS A 41 6.00 6.72 -0.75
N GLY A 42 6.39 7.68 -1.62
CA GLY A 42 6.77 7.42 -3.01
C GLY A 42 8.21 6.89 -3.16
N LEU A 43 8.62 6.61 -4.40
CA LEU A 43 9.97 6.17 -4.74
C LEU A 43 11.05 7.09 -4.15
N GLY A 44 12.09 6.51 -3.56
CA GLY A 44 13.19 7.27 -2.94
C GLY A 44 12.82 7.97 -1.63
N GLY A 45 11.62 7.70 -1.12
CA GLY A 45 11.14 8.19 0.18
C GLY A 45 11.51 7.30 1.36
N ASN A 46 10.90 7.59 2.50
CA ASN A 46 10.87 6.77 3.71
C ASN A 46 9.72 7.24 4.61
N GLY A 47 9.41 6.48 5.67
CA GLY A 47 8.34 6.82 6.60
C GLY A 47 8.53 8.19 7.26
N LYS A 48 9.75 8.54 7.68
CA LYS A 48 10.04 9.82 8.36
C LYS A 48 9.63 11.04 7.50
N LYS A 49 9.81 10.98 6.18
CA LYS A 49 9.39 12.07 5.29
C LYS A 49 7.87 12.25 5.24
N MET A 50 7.10 11.19 5.48
CA MET A 50 5.63 11.25 5.46
C MET A 50 5.03 11.82 6.74
N SER A 51 5.79 11.93 7.85
CA SER A 51 5.26 12.47 9.11
C SER A 51 4.83 13.93 9.01
N SER A 52 5.40 14.71 8.08
CA SER A 52 4.95 16.09 7.81
C SER A 52 3.52 16.12 7.23
N LEU A 53 3.19 15.16 6.36
CA LEU A 53 1.83 14.99 5.84
C LEU A 53 0.88 14.55 6.96
N GLY A 54 1.30 13.62 7.80
CA GLY A 54 0.50 13.09 8.90
C GLY A 54 0.02 14.15 9.87
N ARG A 55 0.83 15.19 10.15
CA ARG A 55 0.42 16.30 11.02
C ARG A 55 -0.86 17.02 10.57
N HIS A 56 -1.12 17.07 9.27
CA HIS A 56 -2.38 17.63 8.77
C HIS A 56 -3.58 16.75 9.14
N PHE A 57 -3.40 15.43 9.11
CA PHE A 57 -4.45 14.48 9.51
C PHE A 57 -4.65 14.48 11.02
N SER A 58 -3.58 14.42 11.84
CA SER A 58 -3.68 14.43 13.31
C SER A 58 -4.42 15.66 13.83
N LYS A 59 -4.23 16.82 13.17
CA LYS A 59 -4.92 18.06 13.56
C LYS A 59 -6.43 17.97 13.36
N GLU A 60 -6.87 17.35 12.26
CA GLU A 60 -8.26 17.30 11.84
C GLU A 60 -9.00 16.03 12.32
N LEU A 61 -8.24 15.01 12.70
CA LEU A 61 -8.69 13.67 13.11
C LEU A 61 -7.94 13.25 14.38
N PRO A 62 -8.24 13.87 15.54
CA PRO A 62 -7.41 13.74 16.77
C PRO A 62 -7.39 12.34 17.38
N ASN A 63 -8.34 11.46 17.05
CA ASN A 63 -8.41 10.08 17.53
C ASN A 63 -7.83 9.07 16.52
N MET A 64 -7.15 9.53 15.46
CA MET A 64 -6.55 8.68 14.45
C MET A 64 -5.07 8.42 14.77
N ALA A 65 -4.72 7.16 14.96
CA ALA A 65 -3.33 6.73 15.00
C ALA A 65 -2.74 6.74 13.58
N ILE A 66 -1.55 7.31 13.38
CA ILE A 66 -0.95 7.41 12.06
C ILE A 66 0.36 6.65 12.03
N TYR A 67 0.53 5.82 11.02
CA TYR A 67 1.69 4.96 10.81
C TYR A 67 2.39 5.29 9.50
N TYR A 68 3.71 5.42 9.55
CA TYR A 68 4.55 5.79 8.42
C TYR A 68 5.58 4.69 8.15
N PRO A 69 5.20 3.61 7.44
CA PRO A 69 6.14 2.55 7.12
C PRO A 69 7.18 3.00 6.10
N THR A 70 8.42 2.54 6.28
CA THR A 70 9.48 2.61 5.27
C THR A 70 9.46 1.34 4.44
N ALA A 71 9.46 1.47 3.12
CA ALA A 71 9.49 0.34 2.20
C ALA A 71 10.72 -0.57 2.45
N PRO A 72 10.60 -1.90 2.26
CA PRO A 72 11.65 -2.85 2.65
C PRO A 72 12.89 -2.79 1.76
N ASP A 73 12.75 -2.41 0.49
CA ASP A 73 13.82 -2.45 -0.49
C ASP A 73 14.50 -1.07 -0.62
N LYS A 74 15.84 -1.08 -0.63
CA LYS A 74 16.61 0.15 -0.90
C LYS A 74 16.50 0.53 -2.37
N PHE A 75 16.30 1.82 -2.63
CA PHE A 75 16.39 2.35 -3.97
C PHE A 75 17.84 2.75 -4.27
N VAL A 76 18.34 2.34 -5.43
CA VAL A 76 19.77 2.46 -5.83
C VAL A 76 20.32 3.88 -5.74
N HIS A 77 19.52 4.91 -6.03
CA HIS A 77 19.97 6.28 -5.99
C HIS A 77 19.88 6.89 -4.58
N ARG A 78 18.74 6.74 -3.90
CA ARG A 78 18.54 7.27 -2.56
C ARG A 78 17.19 6.79 -1.96
N GLY A 79 17.17 6.42 -0.68
CA GLY A 79 15.97 6.06 0.06
C GLY A 79 15.47 4.66 -0.29
N TYR A 80 14.15 4.47 -0.35
CA TYR A 80 13.53 3.15 -0.41
C TYR A 80 12.46 3.08 -1.51
N GLN A 81 12.08 1.86 -1.88
CA GLN A 81 11.07 1.57 -2.90
C GLN A 81 10.19 0.40 -2.49
N TRP A 82 8.91 0.48 -2.85
CA TRP A 82 7.93 -0.57 -2.62
C TRP A 82 8.02 -1.67 -3.67
N PHE A 83 8.45 -1.33 -4.87
CA PHE A 83 8.65 -2.25 -5.98
C PHE A 83 9.70 -1.69 -6.94
N GLU A 84 10.27 -2.58 -7.73
CA GLU A 84 11.27 -2.22 -8.73
C GLU A 84 10.62 -1.51 -9.91
N ILE A 85 11.23 -0.43 -10.37
CA ILE A 85 10.98 0.18 -11.67
C ILE A 85 12.22 -0.08 -12.52
N PRO A 86 12.15 -0.98 -13.51
CA PRO A 86 13.28 -1.23 -14.41
C PRO A 86 13.71 0.06 -15.10
N THR A 87 15.00 0.35 -15.09
CA THR A 87 15.54 1.50 -15.80
C THR A 87 15.32 1.34 -17.30
N LEU A 88 14.80 2.39 -17.95
CA LEU A 88 14.44 2.45 -19.38
C LEU A 88 15.61 2.22 -20.37
N GLY A 89 16.81 1.85 -19.90
CA GLY A 89 17.95 1.49 -20.75
C GLY A 89 17.81 0.13 -21.46
N ASN A 90 16.91 -0.72 -21.05
CA ASN A 90 16.62 -2.00 -21.67
C ASN A 90 15.47 -1.82 -22.68
N LYS A 91 15.57 -2.46 -23.82
CA LYS A 91 14.52 -2.53 -24.88
C LYS A 91 13.28 -3.31 -24.42
N MET A 92 12.85 -3.11 -23.17
CA MET A 92 11.69 -3.79 -22.57
C MET A 92 10.40 -3.12 -23.03
N LYS A 93 9.39 -3.93 -23.28
CA LYS A 93 8.03 -3.44 -23.54
C LYS A 93 7.41 -2.92 -22.24
N GLU A 94 6.50 -1.96 -22.35
CA GLU A 94 5.76 -1.40 -21.20
C GLU A 94 5.11 -2.51 -20.35
N GLU A 95 4.57 -3.54 -21.01
CA GLU A 95 3.91 -4.67 -20.35
C GLU A 95 4.88 -5.51 -19.50
N GLU A 96 6.11 -5.68 -19.97
CA GLU A 96 7.18 -6.41 -19.24
C GLU A 96 7.63 -5.60 -18.01
N ILE A 97 7.80 -4.29 -18.18
CA ILE A 97 8.13 -3.36 -17.08
C ILE A 97 7.04 -3.44 -16.02
N TYR A 98 5.78 -3.32 -16.44
CA TYR A 98 4.64 -3.36 -15.52
C TYR A 98 4.51 -4.71 -14.80
N GLN A 99 4.80 -5.82 -15.49
CA GLN A 99 4.82 -7.15 -14.89
C GLN A 99 5.89 -7.26 -13.78
N ILE A 100 7.09 -6.71 -13.98
CA ILE A 100 8.16 -6.69 -12.95
C ILE A 100 7.73 -5.85 -11.76
N MET A 101 7.18 -4.66 -12.01
CA MET A 101 6.63 -3.79 -10.97
C MET A 101 5.59 -4.54 -10.13
N MET A 102 4.65 -5.22 -10.76
CA MET A 102 3.59 -5.96 -10.06
C MET A 102 4.16 -7.14 -9.27
N THR A 103 5.03 -7.94 -9.87
CA THR A 103 5.64 -9.11 -9.20
C THR A 103 6.40 -8.69 -7.93
N THR A 104 7.19 -7.61 -8.02
CA THR A 104 7.96 -7.10 -6.88
C THR A 104 7.08 -6.40 -5.84
N ALA A 105 6.01 -5.72 -6.25
CA ALA A 105 5.01 -5.16 -5.36
C ALA A 105 4.29 -6.25 -4.54
N ILE A 106 3.84 -7.33 -5.19
CA ILE A 106 3.16 -8.46 -4.53
C ILE A 106 4.06 -9.11 -3.48
N LYS A 107 5.35 -9.23 -3.73
CA LYS A 107 6.33 -9.75 -2.76
C LYS A 107 6.30 -8.96 -1.45
N ASN A 108 6.13 -7.64 -1.53
CA ASN A 108 6.18 -6.73 -0.38
C ASN A 108 4.80 -6.51 0.29
N LEU A 109 3.70 -7.09 -0.24
CA LEU A 109 2.37 -6.99 0.36
C LEU A 109 2.28 -7.67 1.72
N LYS A 110 3.00 -8.77 1.91
CA LYS A 110 2.98 -9.53 3.16
C LYS A 110 3.31 -8.64 4.36
N GLU A 111 4.31 -7.78 4.23
CA GLU A 111 4.75 -6.89 5.30
C GLU A 111 3.67 -5.82 5.63
N LEU A 112 2.96 -5.32 4.63
CA LEU A 112 1.84 -4.39 4.83
C LEU A 112 0.64 -5.08 5.49
N HIS A 113 0.32 -6.31 5.10
CA HIS A 113 -0.75 -7.07 5.74
C HIS A 113 -0.42 -7.39 7.20
N LEU A 114 0.85 -7.71 7.51
CA LEU A 114 1.30 -7.89 8.89
C LEU A 114 1.22 -6.60 9.71
N LEU A 115 1.52 -5.43 9.12
CA LEU A 115 1.35 -4.15 9.78
C LEU A 115 -0.13 -3.86 10.09
N ILE A 116 -1.05 -4.16 9.17
CA ILE A 116 -2.50 -4.02 9.40
C ILE A 116 -2.95 -4.91 10.57
N GLU A 117 -2.50 -6.15 10.60
CA GLU A 117 -2.79 -7.11 11.68
C GLU A 117 -2.22 -6.64 13.03
N ASP A 118 -0.98 -6.13 13.04
CA ASP A 118 -0.35 -5.59 14.23
C ASP A 118 -1.12 -4.38 14.79
N ILE A 119 -1.54 -3.45 13.93
CA ILE A 119 -2.37 -2.30 14.33
C ILE A 119 -3.69 -2.78 14.93
N HIS A 120 -4.38 -3.73 14.28
CA HIS A 120 -5.63 -4.28 14.78
C HIS A 120 -5.45 -4.88 16.17
N THR A 121 -4.44 -5.71 16.37
CA THR A 121 -4.24 -6.47 17.61
C THR A 121 -3.70 -5.61 18.74
N THR A 122 -2.74 -4.72 18.47
CA THR A 122 -2.05 -3.90 19.50
C THR A 122 -2.86 -2.69 19.93
N GLN A 123 -3.61 -2.06 19.01
CA GLN A 123 -4.44 -0.88 19.30
C GLN A 123 -5.91 -1.22 19.53
N ASN A 124 -6.33 -2.48 19.34
CA ASN A 124 -7.72 -2.91 19.40
C ASN A 124 -8.65 -2.09 18.46
N ILE A 125 -8.12 -1.70 17.29
CA ILE A 125 -8.87 -0.96 16.25
C ILE A 125 -9.48 -1.97 15.28
N PRO A 126 -10.81 -1.95 15.02
CA PRO A 126 -11.43 -2.79 14.02
C PRO A 126 -10.82 -2.58 12.62
N TYR A 127 -10.74 -3.63 11.81
CA TYR A 127 -10.15 -3.55 10.46
C TYR A 127 -10.81 -2.48 9.57
N GLU A 128 -12.14 -2.33 9.67
CA GLU A 128 -12.91 -1.30 8.95
C GLU A 128 -12.57 0.13 9.35
N ASN A 129 -11.87 0.31 10.47
CA ASN A 129 -11.36 1.61 10.95
C ASN A 129 -9.86 1.78 10.69
N ILE A 130 -9.21 0.82 10.01
CA ILE A 130 -7.83 0.95 9.55
C ILE A 130 -7.86 1.39 8.09
N HIS A 131 -7.41 2.62 7.85
CA HIS A 131 -7.35 3.26 6.54
C HIS A 131 -5.95 3.20 5.98
N ILE A 132 -5.83 3.21 4.65
CA ILE A 132 -4.53 3.18 3.98
C ILE A 132 -4.45 4.32 2.98
N SER A 133 -3.32 5.03 2.98
CA SER A 133 -3.02 6.03 1.97
C SER A 133 -1.59 5.93 1.47
N GLY A 134 -1.31 6.57 0.35
CA GLY A 134 0.04 6.64 -0.15
C GLY A 134 0.21 7.57 -1.34
N PHE A 135 1.46 7.96 -1.57
CA PHE A 135 1.86 8.84 -2.66
C PHE A 135 2.63 8.07 -3.73
N SER A 136 2.32 8.27 -5.01
CA SER A 136 3.05 7.68 -6.14
C SER A 136 3.13 6.14 -6.04
N GLN A 137 4.31 5.52 -5.87
CA GLN A 137 4.43 4.09 -5.55
C GLN A 137 3.60 3.68 -4.34
N GLY A 138 3.58 4.51 -3.28
CA GLY A 138 2.76 4.27 -2.10
C GLY A 138 1.26 4.27 -2.39
N GLY A 139 0.80 5.10 -3.34
CA GLY A 139 -0.60 5.12 -3.80
C GLY A 139 -1.02 3.82 -4.50
N PHE A 140 -0.12 3.29 -5.33
CA PHE A 140 -0.28 1.97 -5.94
C PHE A 140 -0.39 0.87 -4.86
N MET A 141 0.55 0.87 -3.91
CA MET A 141 0.57 -0.12 -2.82
C MET A 141 -0.66 -0.01 -1.91
N ALA A 142 -1.17 1.21 -1.67
CA ALA A 142 -2.39 1.42 -0.89
C ALA A 142 -3.59 0.69 -1.52
N ILE A 143 -3.78 0.85 -2.82
CA ILE A 143 -4.85 0.15 -3.55
C ILE A 143 -4.59 -1.37 -3.54
N LEU A 144 -3.37 -1.80 -3.89
CA LEU A 144 -3.06 -3.23 -4.02
C LEU A 144 -3.19 -3.96 -2.68
N ALA A 145 -2.62 -3.42 -1.59
CA ALA A 145 -2.71 -4.00 -0.26
C ALA A 145 -4.16 -4.09 0.21
N SER A 146 -4.97 -3.06 -0.05
CA SER A 146 -6.36 -3.04 0.36
C SER A 146 -7.22 -4.08 -0.37
N LEU A 147 -7.01 -4.25 -1.68
CA LEU A 147 -7.77 -5.20 -2.48
C LEU A 147 -7.40 -6.66 -2.19
N THR A 148 -6.17 -6.92 -1.75
CA THR A 148 -5.65 -8.27 -1.49
C THR A 148 -5.70 -8.67 -0.01
N ASN A 149 -6.06 -7.77 0.90
CA ASN A 149 -6.24 -8.11 2.31
C ASN A 149 -7.49 -8.98 2.52
N HIS A 150 -7.37 -10.01 3.35
CA HIS A 150 -8.48 -10.92 3.66
C HIS A 150 -9.58 -10.26 4.50
N GLN A 151 -9.21 -9.28 5.32
CA GLN A 151 -10.16 -8.49 6.10
C GLN A 151 -10.56 -7.24 5.32
N LYS A 152 -11.84 -6.85 5.45
CA LYS A 152 -12.30 -5.59 4.89
C LYS A 152 -11.73 -4.46 5.71
N ILE A 153 -10.75 -3.75 5.16
CA ILE A 153 -10.21 -2.54 5.76
C ILE A 153 -11.07 -1.32 5.46
N GLY A 154 -10.78 -0.22 6.12
CA GLY A 154 -11.49 1.04 5.96
C GLY A 154 -11.33 1.67 4.57
N LYS A 155 -11.04 2.95 4.53
CA LYS A 155 -10.94 3.74 3.29
C LYS A 155 -9.53 3.75 2.74
N VAL A 156 -9.41 3.94 1.44
CA VAL A 156 -8.12 3.96 0.74
C VAL A 156 -7.97 5.27 -0.02
N ILE A 157 -6.78 5.89 0.05
CA ILE A 157 -6.49 7.14 -0.64
C ILE A 157 -5.20 6.96 -1.44
N SER A 158 -5.29 7.17 -2.76
CA SER A 158 -4.15 7.19 -3.66
C SER A 158 -3.88 8.62 -4.13
N PHE A 159 -2.73 9.18 -3.75
CA PHE A 159 -2.25 10.49 -4.20
C PHE A 159 -1.27 10.31 -5.36
N SER A 160 -1.61 10.79 -6.55
CA SER A 160 -0.78 10.71 -7.77
C SER A 160 -0.18 9.30 -7.94
N GLY A 161 -1.03 8.29 -7.80
CA GLY A 161 -0.61 6.90 -7.72
C GLY A 161 -0.22 6.31 -9.08
N VAL A 162 0.76 5.40 -9.09
CA VAL A 162 1.00 4.55 -10.25
C VAL A 162 -0.29 3.78 -10.57
N PRO A 163 -0.69 3.66 -11.86
CA PRO A 163 -1.94 3.00 -12.20
C PRO A 163 -1.94 1.50 -11.85
N VAL A 164 -3.09 1.03 -11.34
CA VAL A 164 -3.30 -0.40 -11.01
C VAL A 164 -4.08 -1.07 -12.14
N LYS A 165 -3.51 -2.09 -12.75
CA LYS A 165 -4.15 -2.94 -13.76
C LYS A 165 -3.84 -4.42 -13.51
N PHE A 166 -4.62 -5.31 -14.10
CA PHE A 166 -4.35 -6.74 -14.03
C PHE A 166 -3.05 -7.12 -14.73
N THR A 167 -2.43 -8.17 -14.22
CA THR A 167 -1.27 -8.85 -14.79
C THR A 167 -1.44 -10.36 -14.62
N LYS A 168 -0.47 -11.16 -15.04
CA LYS A 168 -0.50 -12.61 -14.76
C LYS A 168 -0.47 -12.94 -13.26
N ASP A 169 0.17 -12.08 -12.42
CA ASP A 169 0.32 -12.30 -10.98
C ASP A 169 -0.78 -11.59 -10.16
N PHE A 170 -1.45 -10.59 -10.75
CA PHE A 170 -2.58 -9.88 -10.13
C PHE A 170 -3.81 -10.00 -11.02
N THR A 171 -4.73 -10.85 -10.61
CA THR A 171 -5.94 -11.20 -11.35
C THR A 171 -7.19 -10.97 -10.50
N LYS A 172 -8.37 -11.19 -11.07
CA LYS A 172 -9.63 -11.12 -10.32
C LYS A 172 -9.65 -12.03 -9.08
N SER A 173 -8.99 -13.19 -9.13
CA SER A 173 -8.90 -14.11 -7.98
C SER A 173 -8.02 -13.60 -6.84
N SER A 174 -7.17 -12.60 -7.11
CA SER A 174 -6.35 -11.94 -6.10
C SER A 174 -7.16 -11.01 -5.19
N ILE A 175 -8.38 -10.61 -5.62
CA ILE A 175 -9.23 -9.68 -4.89
C ILE A 175 -9.91 -10.40 -3.73
N LYS A 176 -9.72 -9.89 -2.52
CA LYS A 176 -10.27 -10.41 -1.27
C LYS A 176 -11.18 -9.42 -0.56
N SER A 177 -11.04 -8.13 -0.87
CA SER A 177 -11.73 -7.04 -0.19
C SER A 177 -12.19 -5.96 -1.17
N SER A 178 -13.23 -5.21 -0.78
CA SER A 178 -13.81 -4.12 -1.57
C SER A 178 -13.97 -2.87 -0.72
N PRO A 179 -12.86 -2.14 -0.44
CA PRO A 179 -12.90 -0.89 0.31
C PRO A 179 -13.43 0.26 -0.55
N LYS A 180 -13.81 1.39 0.09
CA LYS A 180 -14.03 2.65 -0.62
C LYS A 180 -12.69 3.29 -0.97
N ILE A 181 -12.48 3.70 -2.23
CA ILE A 181 -11.21 4.23 -2.72
C ILE A 181 -11.40 5.67 -3.21
N LEU A 182 -10.52 6.59 -2.77
CA LEU A 182 -10.37 7.92 -3.34
C LEU A 182 -9.06 7.99 -4.14
N ILE A 183 -9.17 8.31 -5.42
CA ILE A 183 -8.05 8.57 -6.31
C ILE A 183 -7.93 10.09 -6.46
N ILE A 184 -6.75 10.65 -6.16
CA ILE A 184 -6.46 12.09 -6.29
C ILE A 184 -5.30 12.26 -7.26
N GLU A 185 -5.54 13.03 -8.34
CA GLU A 185 -4.56 13.24 -9.40
C GLU A 185 -4.45 14.70 -9.77
N GLY A 186 -3.28 15.12 -10.24
CA GLY A 186 -3.03 16.47 -10.72
C GLY A 186 -2.99 16.57 -12.24
N THR A 187 -3.55 17.64 -12.82
CA THR A 187 -3.52 17.84 -14.29
C THR A 187 -2.14 18.21 -14.84
N SER A 188 -1.23 18.69 -13.98
CA SER A 188 0.15 19.06 -14.33
C SER A 188 1.19 18.04 -13.85
N ASP A 189 0.74 16.83 -13.46
CA ASP A 189 1.65 15.71 -13.15
C ASP A 189 2.40 15.30 -14.43
N ASN A 190 3.74 15.36 -14.36
CA ASN A 190 4.64 15.02 -15.48
C ASN A 190 5.45 13.74 -15.21
N ILE A 191 5.21 13.10 -14.08
CA ILE A 191 5.84 11.82 -13.69
C ILE A 191 4.92 10.64 -13.98
N ILE A 192 3.67 10.74 -13.52
CA ILE A 192 2.63 9.77 -13.85
C ILE A 192 1.97 10.20 -15.16
N PRO A 193 1.86 9.32 -16.18
CA PRO A 193 1.26 9.68 -17.46
C PRO A 193 -0.14 10.28 -17.27
N LYS A 194 -0.42 11.33 -18.02
CA LYS A 194 -1.73 12.00 -18.00
C LYS A 194 -2.84 10.97 -18.19
N GLU A 195 -3.91 11.13 -17.41
CA GLU A 195 -5.08 10.25 -17.48
C GLU A 195 -4.84 8.78 -17.10
N SER A 196 -3.66 8.44 -16.54
CA SER A 196 -3.35 7.07 -16.07
C SER A 196 -4.33 6.59 -14.99
N TYR A 197 -4.95 7.51 -14.22
CA TYR A 197 -6.04 7.19 -13.31
C TYR A 197 -7.20 6.46 -14.03
N LYS A 198 -7.41 6.67 -15.34
CA LYS A 198 -8.43 5.96 -16.13
C LYS A 198 -8.17 4.44 -16.16
N ILE A 199 -6.89 4.03 -16.10
CA ILE A 199 -6.50 2.62 -16.04
C ILE A 199 -6.96 2.01 -14.71
N THR A 200 -6.64 2.67 -13.58
CA THR A 200 -7.09 2.25 -12.25
C THR A 200 -8.62 2.27 -12.16
N SER A 201 -9.25 3.36 -12.58
CA SER A 201 -10.72 3.49 -12.58
C SER A 201 -11.40 2.38 -13.38
N LYS A 202 -10.88 2.04 -14.56
CA LYS A 202 -11.40 0.94 -15.38
C LYS A 202 -11.26 -0.41 -14.68
N THR A 203 -10.13 -0.65 -14.02
CA THR A 203 -9.89 -1.88 -13.25
C THR A 203 -10.86 -1.98 -12.07
N LEU A 204 -11.03 -0.90 -11.31
CA LEU A 204 -11.96 -0.86 -10.15
C LEU A 204 -13.41 -1.02 -10.60
N SER A 205 -13.81 -0.36 -11.69
CA SER A 205 -15.17 -0.51 -12.26
C SER A 205 -15.45 -1.94 -12.70
N PHE A 206 -14.49 -2.58 -13.37
CA PHE A 206 -14.61 -3.99 -13.78
C PHE A 206 -14.77 -4.94 -12.57
N LEU A 207 -14.18 -4.59 -11.45
CA LEU A 207 -14.26 -5.36 -10.19
C LEU A 207 -15.48 -4.99 -9.33
N ASN A 208 -16.29 -4.01 -9.73
CA ASN A 208 -17.37 -3.42 -8.93
C ASN A 208 -16.87 -2.87 -7.58
N ILE A 209 -15.63 -2.35 -7.52
CA ILE A 209 -15.06 -1.71 -6.34
C ILE A 209 -15.50 -0.24 -6.32
N PRO A 210 -16.09 0.27 -5.23
CA PRO A 210 -16.51 1.67 -5.15
C PRO A 210 -15.31 2.61 -5.09
N TYR A 211 -15.30 3.61 -5.97
CA TYR A 211 -14.25 4.64 -5.96
C TYR A 211 -14.82 6.02 -6.26
N SER A 212 -14.07 7.03 -5.84
CA SER A 212 -14.26 8.44 -6.19
C SER A 212 -12.98 8.98 -6.81
N LEU A 213 -13.12 9.94 -7.71
CA LEU A 213 -12.00 10.58 -8.39
C LEU A 213 -12.01 12.09 -8.10
N LYS A 214 -10.86 12.59 -7.66
CA LYS A 214 -10.60 14.03 -7.50
C LYS A 214 -9.46 14.43 -8.42
N ILE A 215 -9.77 15.21 -9.46
CA ILE A 215 -8.76 15.82 -10.33
C ILE A 215 -8.53 17.25 -9.88
N ILE A 216 -7.27 17.60 -9.61
CA ILE A 216 -6.87 18.92 -9.13
C ILE A 216 -6.17 19.66 -10.28
N PRO A 217 -6.73 20.81 -10.74
CA PRO A 217 -6.10 21.64 -11.76
C PRO A 217 -4.70 22.08 -11.34
N ASP A 218 -3.78 22.10 -12.29
CA ASP A 218 -2.41 22.59 -12.16
C ASP A 218 -1.56 21.96 -11.05
N MET A 219 -2.03 20.90 -10.42
CA MET A 219 -1.26 20.17 -9.43
C MET A 219 -0.20 19.29 -10.14
N PRO A 220 1.11 19.51 -9.87
CA PRO A 220 2.19 18.66 -10.38
C PRO A 220 2.25 17.34 -9.57
N HIS A 221 3.30 16.51 -9.75
CA HIS A 221 3.53 15.27 -9.01
C HIS A 221 3.85 15.57 -7.53
N THR A 222 2.83 15.89 -6.76
CA THR A 222 2.90 16.28 -5.34
C THR A 222 1.57 16.04 -4.62
N ILE A 223 1.55 16.29 -3.30
CA ILE A 223 0.35 16.33 -2.48
C ILE A 223 0.09 17.79 -2.11
N SER A 224 -0.87 18.45 -2.78
CA SER A 224 -1.26 19.82 -2.48
C SER A 224 -2.15 19.91 -1.24
N GLN A 225 -2.34 21.13 -0.72
CA GLN A 225 -3.29 21.36 0.39
C GLN A 225 -4.72 20.97 0.01
N GLU A 226 -5.13 21.18 -1.24
CA GLU A 226 -6.45 20.75 -1.74
C GLU A 226 -6.58 19.23 -1.74
N ALA A 227 -5.50 18.51 -2.10
CA ALA A 227 -5.45 17.05 -2.03
C ALA A 227 -5.61 16.55 -0.58
N ILE A 228 -4.91 17.19 0.37
CA ILE A 228 -5.02 16.88 1.80
C ILE A 228 -6.44 17.11 2.30
N ASN A 229 -7.04 18.26 1.99
CA ASN A 229 -8.39 18.59 2.41
C ASN A 229 -9.43 17.61 1.85
N SER A 230 -9.26 17.19 0.58
CA SER A 230 -10.12 16.18 -0.06
C SER A 230 -10.00 14.83 0.63
N ALA A 231 -8.80 14.43 0.99
CA ALA A 231 -8.53 13.18 1.71
C ALA A 231 -9.14 13.19 3.12
N ILE A 232 -8.98 14.28 3.87
CA ILE A 232 -9.57 14.45 5.21
C ILE A 232 -11.11 14.42 5.12
N SER A 233 -11.70 15.14 4.16
CA SER A 233 -13.14 15.12 3.94
C SER A 233 -13.64 13.70 3.63
N PHE A 234 -12.92 12.95 2.79
CA PHE A 234 -13.24 11.57 2.48
C PHE A 234 -13.17 10.65 3.72
N LEU A 235 -12.15 10.82 4.57
CA LEU A 235 -12.04 10.05 5.82
C LEU A 235 -13.20 10.34 6.79
N LYS A 236 -13.68 11.59 6.84
CA LYS A 236 -14.82 12.01 7.68
C LYS A 236 -16.20 11.52 7.19
N THR A 237 -16.33 10.99 5.96
CA THR A 237 -17.60 10.42 5.48
C THR A 237 -17.96 9.16 6.26
N ASN A 238 -19.24 8.83 6.35
CA ASN A 238 -19.67 7.56 6.95
C ASN A 238 -19.11 6.34 6.17
N PRO A 239 -18.92 5.20 6.84
CA PRO A 239 -18.42 3.94 6.26
C PRO A 239 -19.21 3.45 5.05
#